data_11ff7f1e8cf50d9dc04b635d929e7168
#
_entry.id   11ff7f1e8cf50d9dc04b635d929e7168
#
_cell.length_a   1.000
_cell.length_b   1.000
_cell.length_c   1.000
_cell.angle_alpha   90.00
_cell.angle_beta   90.00
_cell.angle_gamma   90.00
#
_symmetry.space_group_name_H-M   'P 1'
#
loop_
_entity.id
_entity.type
_entity.pdbx_description
1 polymer ?
#
loop_
_entity_poly.entity_id
_entity_poly.type
_entity_poly.pdbx_seq_one_letter_code
_entity_poly.pdbx_strand_id
1 'polypeptide(L)'
;GVKNVGVHAVVDLSALKENKKLPYEMKIKLKGSQSINFAPLGKTTKVNLKANWSTPSFTGNYLPDSREVTEEGFSAHWQVLNLNRNYSQVIIDYRNAGVKDIENSNFGVNLKVPVEQYQQSMRSAKYAILIILLTFAVIFFTEMMEKTRIHVLQYLLVGLALCLFYSLLLSI
;
A
#
# COMPACT_ATOMS: atom_id res chain seq x y z
N GLY A 1 8.77 -22.66 16.20
CA GLY A 1 7.34 -22.59 16.38
C GLY A 1 6.75 -21.50 15.51
N VAL A 2 5.91 -21.86 14.54
CA VAL A 2 5.15 -20.91 13.72
C VAL A 2 4.16 -20.22 14.66
N LYS A 3 4.32 -18.93 14.89
CA LYS A 3 3.30 -18.13 15.58
C LYS A 3 2.09 -18.02 14.66
N ASN A 4 1.08 -18.84 14.90
CA ASN A 4 -0.22 -18.69 14.25
C ASN A 4 -0.89 -17.43 14.82
N VAL A 5 -0.75 -16.31 14.11
CA VAL A 5 -1.49 -15.08 14.40
C VAL A 5 -2.80 -15.17 13.62
N GLY A 6 -3.90 -15.47 14.29
CA GLY A 6 -5.20 -15.58 13.63
C GLY A 6 -6.31 -15.95 14.61
N VAL A 7 -7.54 -15.84 14.15
CA VAL A 7 -8.74 -16.30 14.86
C VAL A 7 -8.98 -17.75 14.46
N HIS A 8 -9.01 -18.64 15.44
CA HIS A 8 -9.28 -20.06 15.26
C HIS A 8 -10.65 -20.40 15.81
N ALA A 9 -11.43 -21.12 15.02
CA ALA A 9 -12.70 -21.71 15.45
C ALA A 9 -12.61 -23.24 15.36
N VAL A 10 -12.97 -23.92 16.42
CA VAL A 10 -13.09 -25.38 16.42
C VAL A 10 -14.46 -25.72 15.83
N VAL A 11 -14.47 -26.42 14.70
CA VAL A 11 -15.70 -26.89 14.05
C VAL A 11 -15.79 -28.40 14.24
N ASP A 12 -16.88 -28.87 14.86
CA ASP A 12 -17.17 -30.28 14.96
C ASP A 12 -17.62 -30.83 13.60
N LEU A 13 -16.77 -31.64 12.99
CA LEU A 13 -17.02 -32.25 11.69
C LEU A 13 -17.72 -33.62 11.81
N SER A 14 -17.95 -34.15 13.02
CA SER A 14 -18.55 -35.47 13.23
C SER A 14 -19.99 -35.57 12.71
N ALA A 15 -20.68 -34.44 12.58
CA ALA A 15 -22.03 -34.37 12.02
C ALA A 15 -22.08 -34.28 10.48
N LEU A 16 -20.94 -34.16 9.80
CA LEU A 16 -20.86 -34.11 8.35
C LEU A 16 -20.91 -35.51 7.75
N LYS A 17 -22.10 -35.91 7.30
CA LYS A 17 -22.25 -37.08 6.42
C LYS A 17 -21.53 -36.78 5.10
N GLU A 18 -20.90 -37.82 4.50
CA GLU A 18 -20.22 -37.77 3.22
C GLU A 18 -20.99 -36.93 2.19
N ASN A 19 -20.32 -35.96 1.53
CA ASN A 19 -20.82 -35.05 0.51
C ASN A 19 -21.67 -33.83 0.93
N LYS A 20 -21.70 -33.40 2.19
CA LYS A 20 -22.32 -32.11 2.55
C LYS A 20 -21.37 -30.94 2.38
N LYS A 21 -21.82 -29.89 1.68
CA LYS A 21 -21.16 -28.60 1.63
C LYS A 21 -21.32 -27.92 3.00
N LEU A 22 -20.22 -27.43 3.59
CA LEU A 22 -20.25 -26.65 4.83
C LEU A 22 -20.18 -25.16 4.46
N PRO A 23 -21.29 -24.42 4.47
CA PRO A 23 -21.23 -22.96 4.36
C PRO A 23 -20.77 -22.36 5.69
N TYR A 24 -19.87 -21.39 5.63
CA TYR A 24 -19.51 -20.60 6.79
C TYR A 24 -19.58 -19.11 6.45
N GLU A 25 -19.94 -18.31 7.43
CA GLU A 25 -19.98 -16.86 7.33
C GLU A 25 -19.14 -16.25 8.47
N MET A 26 -18.32 -15.28 8.13
CA MET A 26 -17.52 -14.56 9.10
C MET A 26 -17.76 -13.06 8.96
N LYS A 27 -18.21 -12.41 10.03
CA LYS A 27 -18.37 -10.94 10.10
C LYS A 27 -17.28 -10.35 10.99
N ILE A 28 -16.40 -9.54 10.41
CA ILE A 28 -15.28 -8.94 11.12
C ILE A 28 -15.43 -7.41 11.06
N LYS A 29 -15.34 -6.76 12.24
CA LYS A 29 -15.24 -5.31 12.33
C LYS A 29 -13.80 -4.94 12.71
N LEU A 30 -13.11 -4.24 11.83
CA LEU A 30 -11.72 -3.84 12.03
C LEU A 30 -11.63 -2.32 12.17
N LYS A 31 -10.72 -1.85 13.02
CA LYS A 31 -10.38 -0.43 13.17
C LYS A 31 -8.91 -0.23 12.87
N GLY A 32 -8.60 0.76 12.02
CA GLY A 32 -7.23 1.21 11.77
C GLY A 32 -6.37 0.18 11.05
N SER A 33 -6.60 -0.04 9.76
CA SER A 33 -5.77 -0.87 8.90
C SER A 33 -5.29 -0.08 7.68
N GLN A 34 -4.07 -0.34 7.26
CA GLN A 34 -3.54 0.21 6.01
C GLN A 34 -3.95 -0.65 4.81
N SER A 35 -4.14 -1.94 5.04
CA SER A 35 -4.56 -2.88 4.00
C SER A 35 -5.33 -4.04 4.60
N ILE A 36 -6.23 -4.60 3.81
CA ILE A 36 -6.97 -5.82 4.13
C ILE A 36 -6.85 -6.75 2.93
N ASN A 37 -6.31 -7.95 3.16
CA ASN A 37 -6.14 -8.96 2.14
C ASN A 37 -6.85 -10.25 2.54
N PHE A 38 -7.44 -10.92 1.55
CA PHE A 38 -8.16 -12.17 1.70
C PHE A 38 -7.53 -13.24 0.81
N ALA A 39 -7.46 -14.47 1.32
CA ALA A 39 -7.08 -15.64 0.54
C ALA A 39 -8.33 -16.47 0.23
N PRO A 40 -8.61 -16.81 -1.03
CA PRO A 40 -9.80 -17.56 -1.40
C PRO A 40 -9.60 -19.06 -1.13
N LEU A 41 -10.03 -19.58 0.01
CA LEU A 41 -9.84 -20.98 0.42
C LEU A 41 -11.02 -21.90 0.08
N GLY A 42 -12.25 -21.38 0.04
CA GLY A 42 -13.46 -22.16 -0.21
C GLY A 42 -13.66 -22.55 -1.67
N LYS A 43 -14.59 -23.47 -1.98
CA LYS A 43 -15.03 -23.73 -3.36
C LYS A 43 -15.61 -22.48 -4.01
N THR A 44 -16.30 -21.67 -3.24
CA THR A 44 -16.76 -20.33 -3.59
C THR A 44 -16.46 -19.43 -2.42
N THR A 45 -15.66 -18.40 -2.63
CA THR A 45 -15.34 -17.39 -1.64
C THR A 45 -16.03 -16.10 -2.03
N LYS A 46 -16.92 -15.59 -1.17
CA LYS A 46 -17.60 -14.31 -1.34
C LYS A 46 -17.11 -13.36 -0.26
N VAL A 47 -16.67 -12.18 -0.66
CA VAL A 47 -16.23 -11.13 0.25
C VAL A 47 -17.00 -9.86 -0.03
N ASN A 48 -17.64 -9.33 1.00
CA ASN A 48 -18.28 -8.02 0.99
C ASN A 48 -17.50 -7.10 1.93
N LEU A 49 -16.88 -6.07 1.40
CA LEU A 49 -16.10 -5.11 2.16
C LEU A 49 -16.76 -3.74 2.10
N LYS A 50 -16.99 -3.15 3.25
CA LYS A 50 -17.48 -1.76 3.38
C LYS A 50 -16.57 -0.98 4.32
N ALA A 51 -16.19 0.21 3.93
CA ALA A 51 -15.40 1.10 4.79
C ALA A 51 -15.68 2.57 4.47
N ASN A 52 -15.59 3.41 5.49
CA ASN A 52 -15.71 4.87 5.35
C ASN A 52 -14.36 5.43 4.86
N TRP A 53 -14.03 5.16 3.59
CA TRP A 53 -12.79 5.58 2.96
C TRP A 53 -13.03 5.92 1.49
N SER A 54 -12.72 7.14 1.08
CA SER A 54 -13.05 7.67 -0.26
C SER A 54 -12.08 7.25 -1.36
N THR A 55 -10.87 6.79 -1.01
CA THR A 55 -9.83 6.47 -1.99
C THR A 55 -9.27 5.05 -1.82
N PRO A 56 -10.08 4.00 -2.05
CA PRO A 56 -9.60 2.63 -1.98
C PRO A 56 -8.73 2.29 -3.18
N SER A 57 -7.65 1.55 -2.96
CA SER A 57 -6.84 0.94 -4.02
C SER A 57 -7.02 -0.56 -3.98
N PHE A 58 -7.75 -1.13 -4.93
CA PHE A 58 -7.97 -2.57 -5.03
C PHE A 58 -6.72 -3.25 -5.55
N THR A 59 -6.27 -4.29 -4.85
CA THR A 59 -5.00 -4.98 -5.13
C THR A 59 -5.16 -6.49 -5.09
N GLY A 60 -4.21 -7.19 -5.71
CA GLY A 60 -4.16 -8.64 -5.74
C GLY A 60 -4.64 -9.25 -7.06
N ASN A 61 -4.78 -10.56 -7.09
CA ASN A 61 -5.06 -11.32 -8.31
C ASN A 61 -6.52 -11.27 -8.76
N TYR A 62 -7.42 -10.83 -7.88
CA TYR A 62 -8.85 -10.76 -8.17
C TYR A 62 -9.35 -9.33 -7.91
N LEU A 63 -9.86 -8.71 -8.95
CA LEU A 63 -10.56 -7.43 -8.84
C LEU A 63 -11.99 -7.66 -8.34
N PRO A 64 -12.62 -6.66 -7.71
CA PRO A 64 -14.03 -6.79 -7.29
C PRO A 64 -14.96 -6.91 -8.49
N ASP A 65 -15.94 -7.81 -8.41
CA ASP A 65 -17.00 -7.99 -9.42
C ASP A 65 -17.91 -6.75 -9.49
N SER A 66 -18.16 -6.15 -8.32
CA SER A 66 -18.86 -4.86 -8.23
C SER A 66 -18.23 -3.98 -7.17
N ARG A 67 -18.18 -2.69 -7.45
CA ARG A 67 -17.65 -1.68 -6.53
C ARG A 67 -18.44 -0.39 -6.66
N GLU A 68 -18.65 0.24 -5.53
CA GLU A 68 -19.23 1.56 -5.43
C GLU A 68 -18.32 2.41 -4.54
N VAL A 69 -17.86 3.54 -5.05
CA VAL A 69 -16.97 4.46 -4.33
C VAL A 69 -17.64 5.82 -4.29
N THR A 70 -17.84 6.34 -3.09
CA THR A 70 -18.43 7.65 -2.82
C THR A 70 -17.47 8.49 -1.99
N GLU A 71 -17.77 9.75 -1.79
CA GLU A 71 -16.98 10.63 -0.91
C GLU A 71 -17.02 10.17 0.55
N GLU A 72 -18.10 9.50 0.97
CA GLU A 72 -18.29 9.01 2.35
C GLU A 72 -17.62 7.65 2.59
N GLY A 73 -17.34 6.88 1.52
CA GLY A 73 -16.75 5.57 1.64
C GLY A 73 -16.90 4.70 0.41
N PHE A 74 -16.60 3.41 0.56
CA PHE A 74 -16.75 2.45 -0.52
C PHE A 74 -17.40 1.15 -0.07
N SER A 75 -18.04 0.48 -1.02
CA SER A 75 -18.44 -0.91 -0.92
C SER A 75 -17.87 -1.70 -2.10
N ALA A 76 -17.39 -2.91 -1.83
CA ALA A 76 -16.84 -3.78 -2.86
C ALA A 76 -17.23 -5.23 -2.59
N HIS A 77 -17.54 -5.95 -3.67
CA HIS A 77 -17.95 -7.32 -3.63
C HIS A 77 -17.05 -8.18 -4.54
N TRP A 78 -16.56 -9.29 -4.01
CA TRP A 78 -15.80 -10.29 -4.75
C TRP A 78 -16.50 -11.65 -4.66
N GLN A 79 -16.44 -12.40 -5.75
CA GLN A 79 -16.85 -13.79 -5.80
C GLN A 79 -15.78 -14.60 -6.53
N VAL A 80 -14.98 -15.34 -5.78
CA VAL A 80 -13.89 -16.16 -6.34
C VAL A 80 -14.29 -17.63 -6.28
N LEU A 81 -14.30 -18.28 -7.44
CA LEU A 81 -14.57 -19.72 -7.58
C LEU A 81 -13.24 -20.49 -7.52
N ASN A 82 -13.31 -21.75 -7.07
CA ASN A 82 -12.14 -22.62 -7.05
C ASN A 82 -11.51 -22.85 -8.43
N LEU A 83 -12.28 -22.72 -9.51
CA LEU A 83 -11.80 -22.85 -10.89
C LEU A 83 -10.89 -21.69 -11.32
N ASN A 84 -11.01 -20.54 -10.66
CA ASN A 84 -10.23 -19.35 -10.97
C ASN A 84 -8.89 -19.31 -10.20
N ARG A 85 -8.60 -20.32 -9.39
CA ARG A 85 -7.40 -20.38 -8.56
C ARG A 85 -6.32 -21.26 -9.18
N ASN A 86 -5.05 -20.90 -8.95
CA ASN A 86 -3.89 -21.64 -9.43
C ASN A 86 -3.43 -22.75 -8.47
N TYR A 87 -4.17 -23.03 -7.41
CA TYR A 87 -3.85 -24.07 -6.43
C TYR A 87 -5.02 -25.00 -6.13
N SER A 88 -4.68 -26.23 -5.75
CA SER A 88 -5.66 -27.30 -5.47
C SER A 88 -6.49 -27.01 -4.22
N GLN A 89 -7.73 -27.52 -4.21
CA GLN A 89 -8.59 -27.50 -3.03
C GLN A 89 -8.03 -28.33 -1.87
N VAL A 90 -7.28 -29.40 -2.18
CA VAL A 90 -6.62 -30.26 -1.21
C VAL A 90 -5.13 -30.01 -1.26
N ILE A 91 -4.57 -29.56 -0.15
CA ILE A 91 -3.14 -29.32 0.04
C ILE A 91 -2.60 -30.43 0.91
N ILE A 92 -1.86 -31.37 0.30
CA ILE A 92 -1.29 -32.53 0.98
C ILE A 92 0.02 -32.18 1.69
N ASP A 93 0.78 -31.25 1.15
CA ASP A 93 2.05 -30.82 1.71
C ASP A 93 2.06 -29.31 2.06
N TYR A 94 1.96 -29.04 3.36
CA TYR A 94 1.93 -27.68 3.90
C TYR A 94 3.31 -26.99 3.88
N ARG A 95 4.38 -27.69 3.56
CA ARG A 95 5.72 -27.19 3.88
C ARG A 95 6.38 -26.37 2.77
N ASN A 96 6.09 -26.57 1.48
CA ASN A 96 6.92 -25.95 0.46
C ASN A 96 6.25 -25.32 -0.76
N ALA A 97 5.10 -25.72 -1.23
CA ALA A 97 4.49 -25.16 -2.43
C ALA A 97 3.13 -24.47 -2.19
N GLY A 98 2.27 -25.07 -1.42
CA GLY A 98 0.88 -24.61 -1.27
C GLY A 98 0.73 -23.26 -0.56
N VAL A 99 1.63 -22.90 0.37
CA VAL A 99 1.54 -21.65 1.14
C VAL A 99 1.86 -20.44 0.26
N LYS A 100 2.89 -20.53 -0.59
CA LYS A 100 3.26 -19.46 -1.52
C LYS A 100 2.19 -19.21 -2.55
N ASP A 101 1.55 -20.25 -3.07
CA ASP A 101 0.49 -20.11 -4.07
C ASP A 101 -0.77 -19.48 -3.46
N ILE A 102 -1.07 -19.78 -2.20
CA ILE A 102 -2.13 -19.11 -1.44
C ILE A 102 -1.80 -17.63 -1.22
N GLU A 103 -0.57 -17.33 -0.78
CA GLU A 103 -0.12 -15.96 -0.57
C GLU A 103 -0.13 -15.15 -1.86
N ASN A 104 0.28 -15.74 -2.97
CA ASN A 104 0.26 -15.11 -4.28
C ASN A 104 -1.16 -14.91 -4.83
N SER A 105 -2.16 -15.64 -4.32
CA SER A 105 -3.56 -15.53 -4.74
C SER A 105 -4.39 -14.59 -3.88
N ASN A 106 -3.76 -13.78 -3.06
CA ASN A 106 -4.42 -12.80 -2.23
C ASN A 106 -5.07 -11.69 -3.06
N PHE A 107 -6.18 -11.19 -2.56
CA PHE A 107 -6.88 -10.02 -3.11
C PHE A 107 -7.41 -9.17 -1.95
N GLY A 108 -7.62 -7.89 -2.21
CA GLY A 108 -8.11 -7.01 -1.16
C GLY A 108 -8.04 -5.53 -1.52
N VAL A 109 -7.88 -4.71 -0.50
CA VAL A 109 -7.83 -3.26 -0.63
C VAL A 109 -6.70 -2.66 0.20
N ASN A 110 -6.00 -1.71 -0.39
CA ASN A 110 -5.08 -0.82 0.30
C ASN A 110 -5.78 0.52 0.55
N LEU A 111 -5.81 0.94 1.79
CA LEU A 111 -6.35 2.22 2.22
C LEU A 111 -5.20 3.23 2.22
N LYS A 112 -4.87 3.76 1.03
CA LYS A 112 -3.82 4.78 0.93
C LYS A 112 -4.32 6.10 1.51
N VAL A 113 -3.53 6.68 2.40
CA VAL A 113 -3.73 8.05 2.87
C VAL A 113 -3.08 8.98 1.84
N PRO A 114 -3.83 9.81 1.11
CA PRO A 114 -3.25 10.74 0.12
C PRO A 114 -2.28 11.76 0.74
N VAL A 115 -2.29 11.89 2.07
CA VAL A 115 -1.56 12.89 2.84
C VAL A 115 -0.04 12.71 2.81
N GLU A 116 0.47 11.49 2.60
CA GLU A 116 1.92 11.25 2.68
C GLU A 116 2.70 11.92 1.55
N GLN A 117 2.19 11.93 0.33
CA GLN A 117 2.87 12.58 -0.80
C GLN A 117 2.94 14.09 -0.65
N TYR A 118 1.85 14.72 -0.21
CA TYR A 118 1.83 16.16 0.05
C TYR A 118 2.77 16.56 1.18
N GLN A 119 2.79 15.79 2.28
CA GLN A 119 3.70 16.06 3.40
C GLN A 119 5.18 15.84 3.04
N GLN A 120 5.51 14.83 2.22
CA GLN A 120 6.87 14.62 1.72
C GLN A 120 7.32 15.79 0.84
N SER A 121 6.48 16.24 -0.09
CA SER A 121 6.78 17.39 -0.96
C SER A 121 6.97 18.67 -0.16
N MET A 122 6.12 18.93 0.84
CA MET A 122 6.26 20.09 1.73
C MET A 122 7.54 20.06 2.56
N ARG A 123 7.95 18.88 3.07
CA ARG A 123 9.21 18.74 3.80
C ARG A 123 10.42 18.99 2.88
N SER A 124 10.40 18.42 1.67
CA SER A 124 11.46 18.61 0.69
C SER A 124 11.62 20.08 0.30
N ALA A 125 10.52 20.79 0.06
CA ALA A 125 10.54 22.23 -0.21
C ALA A 125 11.11 23.05 0.96
N LYS A 126 10.76 22.71 2.19
CA LYS A 126 11.28 23.38 3.40
C LYS A 126 12.78 23.20 3.56
N TYR A 127 13.31 22.01 3.31
CA TYR A 127 14.74 21.74 3.37
C TYR A 127 15.51 22.35 2.17
N ALA A 128 14.89 22.49 1.00
CA ALA A 128 15.47 23.14 -0.15
C ALA A 128 15.92 24.58 0.16
N ILE A 129 15.07 25.35 0.83
CA ILE A 129 15.39 26.72 1.24
C ILE A 129 16.63 26.77 2.13
N LEU A 130 16.74 25.83 3.09
CA LEU A 130 17.88 25.76 4.00
C LEU A 130 19.18 25.44 3.25
N ILE A 131 19.15 24.50 2.29
CA ILE A 131 20.33 24.13 1.49
C ILE A 131 20.76 25.29 0.59
N ILE A 132 19.82 25.97 -0.06
CA ILE A 132 20.09 27.14 -0.88
C ILE A 132 20.77 28.21 -0.04
N LEU A 133 20.24 28.55 1.14
CA LEU A 133 20.80 29.54 2.04
C LEU A 133 22.19 29.15 2.50
N LEU A 134 22.38 27.86 2.87
CA LEU A 134 23.68 27.34 3.28
C LEU A 134 24.75 27.48 2.16
N THR A 135 24.36 27.15 0.92
CA THR A 135 25.26 27.24 -0.23
C THR A 135 25.69 28.67 -0.47
N PHE A 136 24.77 29.64 -0.43
CA PHE A 136 25.10 31.03 -0.56
C PHE A 136 25.96 31.54 0.60
N ALA A 137 25.73 31.08 1.83
CA ALA A 137 26.55 31.41 2.97
C ALA A 137 28.02 30.93 2.79
N VAL A 138 28.21 29.69 2.31
CA VAL A 138 29.56 29.16 2.02
C VAL A 138 30.25 29.99 0.96
N ILE A 139 29.60 30.34 -0.14
CA ILE A 139 30.20 31.19 -1.18
C ILE A 139 30.57 32.56 -0.62
N PHE A 140 29.70 33.17 0.17
CA PHE A 140 29.94 34.45 0.82
C PHE A 140 31.17 34.44 1.77
N PHE A 141 31.28 33.39 2.62
CA PHE A 141 32.42 33.23 3.51
C PHE A 141 33.72 33.02 2.75
N THR A 142 33.69 32.23 1.65
CA THR A 142 34.85 32.02 0.79
C THR A 142 35.32 33.32 0.17
N GLU A 143 34.42 34.18 -0.34
CA GLU A 143 34.74 35.51 -0.88
C GLU A 143 35.39 36.40 0.17
N MET A 144 34.88 36.35 1.41
CA MET A 144 35.40 37.17 2.52
C MET A 144 36.79 36.73 2.98
N MET A 145 37.06 35.42 2.97
CA MET A 145 38.35 34.86 3.39
C MET A 145 39.45 35.06 2.33
N GLU A 146 39.12 34.84 1.06
CA GLU A 146 40.13 34.92 -0.02
C GLU A 146 40.28 36.31 -0.62
N LYS A 147 39.49 37.30 -0.19
CA LYS A 147 39.45 38.68 -0.71
C LYS A 147 39.30 38.76 -2.25
N THR A 148 38.80 37.70 -2.86
CA THR A 148 38.47 37.62 -4.28
C THR A 148 37.05 38.10 -4.51
N ARG A 149 36.85 39.03 -5.44
CA ARG A 149 35.50 39.51 -5.77
C ARG A 149 34.86 38.56 -6.76
N ILE A 150 33.86 37.80 -6.29
CA ILE A 150 33.04 36.93 -7.16
C ILE A 150 32.05 37.82 -7.96
N HIS A 151 31.98 37.60 -9.26
CA HIS A 151 31.06 38.38 -10.11
C HIS A 151 29.59 38.01 -9.81
N VAL A 152 28.71 38.99 -9.74
CA VAL A 152 27.29 38.83 -9.43
C VAL A 152 26.62 37.78 -10.35
N LEU A 153 27.07 37.64 -11.60
CA LEU A 153 26.59 36.65 -12.55
C LEU A 153 26.81 35.20 -12.08
N GLN A 154 27.92 34.94 -11.33
CA GLN A 154 28.17 33.59 -10.80
C GLN A 154 27.20 33.23 -9.69
N TYR A 155 26.87 34.17 -8.81
CA TYR A 155 25.80 33.96 -7.80
C TYR A 155 24.45 33.65 -8.47
N LEU A 156 24.12 34.38 -9.51
CA LEU A 156 22.86 34.16 -10.26
C LEU A 156 22.85 32.80 -10.91
N LEU A 157 23.94 32.36 -11.55
CA LEU A 157 24.04 31.04 -12.17
C LEU A 157 23.90 29.90 -11.14
N VAL A 158 24.56 29.99 -9.99
CA VAL A 158 24.44 28.99 -8.91
C VAL A 158 23.01 28.95 -8.37
N GLY A 159 22.40 30.11 -8.13
CA GLY A 159 21.00 30.17 -7.68
C GLY A 159 20.03 29.54 -8.67
N LEU A 160 20.19 29.86 -9.97
CA LEU A 160 19.36 29.28 -11.03
C LEU A 160 19.53 27.77 -11.14
N ALA A 161 20.76 27.28 -11.07
CA ALA A 161 21.04 25.85 -11.09
C ALA A 161 20.38 25.10 -9.92
N LEU A 162 20.44 25.67 -8.70
CA LEU A 162 19.79 25.12 -7.53
C LEU A 162 18.26 25.12 -7.66
N CYS A 163 17.68 26.22 -8.15
CA CYS A 163 16.24 26.31 -8.40
C CYS A 163 15.76 25.28 -9.42
N LEU A 164 16.49 25.09 -10.53
CA LEU A 164 16.19 24.06 -11.52
C LEU A 164 16.30 22.65 -10.93
N PHE A 165 17.35 22.38 -10.18
CA PHE A 165 17.53 21.09 -9.52
C PHE A 165 16.36 20.74 -8.60
N TYR A 166 15.97 21.66 -7.72
CA TYR A 166 14.84 21.42 -6.81
C TYR A 166 13.48 21.37 -7.53
N SER A 167 13.30 22.15 -8.59
CA SER A 167 12.09 22.08 -9.42
C SER A 167 11.93 20.71 -10.05
N LEU A 168 13.00 20.14 -10.60
CA LEU A 168 13.01 18.78 -11.16
C LEU A 168 12.77 17.72 -10.09
N LEU A 169 13.39 17.87 -8.92
CA LEU A 169 13.25 16.93 -7.80
C LEU A 169 11.80 16.88 -7.27
N LEU A 170 11.10 18.03 -7.26
CA LEU A 170 9.69 18.09 -6.87
C LEU A 170 8.71 17.59 -7.94
N SER A 171 9.16 17.50 -9.20
CA SER A 171 8.34 17.03 -10.33
C SER A 171 8.27 15.50 -10.43
N ILE A 172 9.16 14.78 -9.76
CA ILE A 172 9.20 13.31 -9.72
C ILE A 172 8.30 12.79 -8.59
#